data_4b3bbf6a3c86d91098813dfe007a4b8b
#
_entry.id   4b3bbf6a3c86d91098813dfe007a4b8b
#
_cell.length_a   1.000
_cell.length_b   1.000
_cell.length_c   1.000
_cell.angle_alpha   90.00
_cell.angle_beta   90.00
_cell.angle_gamma   90.00
#
_symmetry.space_group_name_H-M   'P 1'
#
loop_
_entity.id
_entity.type
_entity.pdbx_description
1 polymer ?
#
loop_
_entity_poly.entity_id
_entity_poly.type
_entity_poly.pdbx_seq_one_letter_code
_entity_poly.pdbx_strand_id
1 'polypeptide(L)'
;ASCGAFVIVNYNSSPEAAEQTVKEIIKQGGMAAPVQCDVSDFDACGKMMEMIINNYGHLDILVNNAGITRDGLIMKMSEEDFDRVLDTNLKGAFHTIRHASRYFLKQKSGKIINISSVSGVMGNAGQANYSASKAGVIGLTKSVARELASRGITCNAVAPGFIETE
;
A
#
# COMPACT_ATOMS: atom_id res chain seq x y z
N ALA A 1 -2.55 -15.71 -0.41
CA ALA A 1 -1.86 -17.01 -0.30
C ALA A 1 -2.78 -18.19 -0.65
N SER A 2 -4.01 -18.26 -0.10
CA SER A 2 -4.95 -19.37 -0.34
C SER A 2 -5.25 -19.67 -1.81
N CYS A 3 -5.06 -18.69 -2.69
CA CYS A 3 -5.21 -18.84 -4.15
C CYS A 3 -3.89 -19.17 -4.87
N GLY A 4 -2.86 -19.61 -4.17
CA GLY A 4 -1.57 -20.01 -4.74
C GLY A 4 -0.55 -18.87 -4.92
N ALA A 5 -0.81 -17.66 -4.42
CA ALA A 5 0.16 -16.58 -4.47
C ALA A 5 1.26 -16.76 -3.41
N PHE A 6 2.51 -16.46 -3.78
CA PHE A 6 3.58 -16.19 -2.83
C PHE A 6 3.42 -14.74 -2.33
N VAL A 7 3.29 -14.54 -1.03
CA VAL A 7 3.00 -13.23 -0.45
C VAL A 7 4.24 -12.64 0.23
N ILE A 8 4.65 -11.47 -0.22
CA ILE A 8 5.63 -10.65 0.51
C ILE A 8 4.85 -9.79 1.52
N VAL A 9 5.10 -10.02 2.80
CA VAL A 9 4.50 -9.28 3.91
C VAL A 9 5.45 -8.14 4.29
N ASN A 10 5.16 -6.94 3.77
CA ASN A 10 5.95 -5.76 4.13
C ASN A 10 5.57 -5.23 5.52
N TYR A 11 6.57 -4.84 6.30
CA TYR A 11 6.41 -4.16 7.58
C TYR A 11 7.44 -3.02 7.74
N ASN A 12 7.12 -2.04 8.56
CA ASN A 12 8.07 -0.97 8.92
C ASN A 12 8.77 -1.28 10.25
N SER A 13 8.02 -1.30 11.36
CA SER A 13 8.57 -1.33 12.73
C SER A 13 8.07 -2.49 13.59
N SER A 14 7.28 -3.40 13.04
CA SER A 14 6.67 -4.51 13.80
C SER A 14 7.03 -5.87 13.18
N PRO A 15 8.28 -6.34 13.35
CA PRO A 15 8.72 -7.62 12.79
C PRO A 15 7.92 -8.79 13.34
N GLU A 16 7.56 -8.77 14.63
CA GLU A 16 6.81 -9.85 15.27
C GLU A 16 5.42 -10.04 14.63
N ALA A 17 4.72 -8.95 14.33
CA ALA A 17 3.41 -9.00 13.68
C ALA A 17 3.52 -9.53 12.25
N ALA A 18 4.56 -9.14 11.52
CA ALA A 18 4.81 -9.65 10.17
C ALA A 18 5.16 -11.14 10.19
N GLU A 19 6.02 -11.57 11.11
CA GLU A 19 6.35 -12.98 11.27
C GLU A 19 5.13 -13.81 11.68
N GLN A 20 4.27 -13.29 12.56
CA GLN A 20 3.03 -13.98 12.92
C GLN A 20 2.12 -14.17 11.70
N THR A 21 1.95 -13.13 10.89
CA THR A 21 1.19 -13.22 9.63
C THR A 21 1.78 -14.26 8.68
N VAL A 22 3.10 -14.29 8.52
CA VAL A 22 3.79 -15.29 7.69
C VAL A 22 3.57 -16.70 8.23
N LYS A 23 3.69 -16.90 9.55
CA LYS A 23 3.43 -18.22 10.19
C LYS A 23 1.99 -18.68 9.97
N GLU A 24 1.03 -17.79 10.04
CA GLU A 24 -0.39 -18.12 9.78
C GLU A 24 -0.62 -18.52 8.33
N ILE A 25 -0.04 -17.80 7.38
CA ILE A 25 -0.10 -18.15 5.96
C ILE A 25 0.49 -19.54 5.71
N ILE A 26 1.67 -19.82 6.25
CA ILE A 26 2.34 -21.12 6.09
C ILE A 26 1.52 -22.24 6.75
N LYS A 27 0.97 -22.00 7.94
CA LYS A 27 0.10 -22.96 8.64
C LYS A 27 -1.14 -23.35 7.82
N GLN A 28 -1.64 -22.40 7.00
CA GLN A 28 -2.77 -22.63 6.09
C GLN A 28 -2.35 -23.20 4.73
N GLY A 29 -1.09 -23.63 4.57
CA GLY A 29 -0.58 -24.23 3.34
C GLY A 29 -0.18 -23.21 2.26
N GLY A 30 -0.16 -21.92 2.57
CA GLY A 30 0.33 -20.88 1.67
C GLY A 30 1.84 -20.65 1.78
N MET A 31 2.35 -19.72 0.98
CA MET A 31 3.75 -19.30 0.98
C MET A 31 3.86 -17.79 1.23
N ALA A 32 4.77 -17.39 2.12
CA ALA A 32 5.01 -15.98 2.40
C ALA A 32 6.42 -15.75 2.95
N ALA A 33 6.91 -14.52 2.81
CA ALA A 33 8.14 -14.06 3.45
C ALA A 33 7.97 -12.61 3.96
N PRO A 34 8.55 -12.26 5.11
CA PRO A 34 8.53 -10.89 5.62
C PRO A 34 9.62 -10.05 4.93
N VAL A 35 9.33 -8.77 4.71
CA VAL A 35 10.31 -7.80 4.20
C VAL A 35 10.13 -6.47 4.92
N GLN A 36 11.21 -5.95 5.48
CA GLN A 36 11.20 -4.65 6.13
C GLN A 36 11.38 -3.53 5.12
N CYS A 37 10.44 -2.59 5.09
CA CYS A 37 10.56 -1.35 4.32
C CYS A 37 9.61 -0.29 4.89
N ASP A 38 10.15 0.90 5.18
CA ASP A 38 9.33 2.08 5.38
C ASP A 38 8.87 2.62 4.03
N VAL A 39 7.58 2.54 3.75
CA VAL A 39 7.02 2.99 2.47
C VAL A 39 7.08 4.50 2.28
N SER A 40 7.27 5.29 3.36
CA SER A 40 7.49 6.73 3.27
C SER A 40 8.87 7.10 2.70
N ASP A 41 9.82 6.16 2.72
CA ASP A 41 11.14 6.31 2.11
C ASP A 41 11.13 5.83 0.65
N PHE A 42 11.35 6.76 -0.27
CA PHE A 42 11.34 6.50 -1.70
C PHE A 42 12.44 5.50 -2.14
N ASP A 43 13.65 5.68 -1.62
CA ASP A 43 14.79 4.85 -2.01
C ASP A 43 14.69 3.44 -1.39
N ALA A 44 14.19 3.35 -0.16
CA ALA A 44 13.91 2.06 0.48
C ALA A 44 12.87 1.26 -0.33
N CYS A 45 11.81 1.90 -0.81
CA CYS A 45 10.84 1.27 -1.72
C CYS A 45 11.50 0.75 -3.00
N GLY A 46 12.42 1.52 -3.57
CA GLY A 46 13.16 1.11 -4.75
C GLY A 46 14.00 -0.16 -4.51
N LYS A 47 14.76 -0.18 -3.41
CA LYS A 47 15.57 -1.34 -3.00
C LYS A 47 14.71 -2.56 -2.71
N MET A 48 13.57 -2.39 -2.05
CA MET A 48 12.62 -3.48 -1.79
C MET A 48 12.12 -4.10 -3.10
N MET A 49 11.67 -3.28 -4.07
CA MET A 49 11.19 -3.78 -5.35
C MET A 49 12.29 -4.50 -6.13
N GLU A 50 13.50 -3.96 -6.13
CA GLU A 50 14.65 -4.60 -6.79
C GLU A 50 14.99 -5.94 -6.14
N MET A 51 15.01 -6.02 -4.83
CA MET A 51 15.23 -7.27 -4.09
C MET A 51 14.15 -8.31 -4.41
N ILE A 52 12.87 -7.92 -4.47
CA ILE A 52 11.77 -8.82 -4.82
C ILE A 52 11.98 -9.39 -6.23
N ILE A 53 12.30 -8.55 -7.21
CA ILE A 53 12.52 -9.01 -8.59
C ILE A 53 13.75 -9.90 -8.70
N ASN A 54 14.84 -9.58 -8.00
CA ASN A 54 16.06 -10.38 -8.04
C ASN A 54 15.86 -11.77 -7.42
N ASN A 55 15.06 -11.87 -6.36
CA ASN A 55 14.84 -13.14 -5.66
C ASN A 55 13.73 -14.00 -6.27
N TYR A 56 12.68 -13.38 -6.83
CA TYR A 56 11.48 -14.08 -7.27
C TYR A 56 11.22 -13.96 -8.79
N GLY A 57 11.98 -13.13 -9.50
CA GLY A 57 11.93 -12.99 -10.96
C GLY A 57 10.81 -12.07 -11.48
N HIS A 58 9.71 -11.93 -10.76
CA HIS A 58 8.53 -11.15 -11.18
C HIS A 58 7.72 -10.61 -10.00
N LEU A 59 6.82 -9.68 -10.30
CA LEU A 59 5.81 -9.18 -9.40
C LEU A 59 4.48 -9.13 -10.16
N ASP A 60 3.43 -9.78 -9.65
CA ASP A 60 2.14 -9.82 -10.33
C ASP A 60 1.15 -8.84 -9.72
N ILE A 61 1.16 -8.72 -8.39
CA ILE A 61 0.18 -7.94 -7.64
C ILE A 61 0.89 -7.07 -6.62
N LEU A 62 0.58 -5.78 -6.63
CA LEU A 62 0.97 -4.82 -5.61
C LEU A 62 -0.26 -4.40 -4.81
N VAL A 63 -0.24 -4.62 -3.50
CA VAL A 63 -1.29 -4.15 -2.59
C VAL A 63 -0.72 -3.06 -1.69
N ASN A 64 -1.18 -1.84 -1.87
CA ASN A 64 -0.85 -0.68 -1.04
C ASN A 64 -1.85 -0.60 0.12
N ASN A 65 -1.52 -1.30 1.20
CA ASN A 65 -2.31 -1.36 2.42
C ASN A 65 -1.69 -0.55 3.57
N ALA A 66 -0.39 -0.29 3.54
CA ALA A 66 0.30 0.46 4.58
C ALA A 66 -0.39 1.81 4.83
N GLY A 67 -0.63 2.12 6.10
CA GLY A 67 -1.27 3.36 6.47
C GLY A 67 -1.32 3.54 7.99
N ILE A 68 -1.37 4.81 8.38
CA ILE A 68 -1.47 5.24 9.77
C ILE A 68 -2.59 6.25 9.92
N THR A 69 -3.06 6.43 11.14
CA THR A 69 -3.93 7.52 11.56
C THR A 69 -3.23 8.40 12.59
N ARG A 70 -3.53 9.69 12.59
CA ARG A 70 -3.16 10.69 13.59
C ARG A 70 -4.36 11.61 13.74
N ASP A 71 -5.36 11.14 14.48
CA ASP A 71 -6.65 11.81 14.59
C ASP A 71 -6.54 13.04 15.50
N GLY A 72 -7.18 14.11 15.10
CA GLY A 72 -7.24 15.36 15.84
C GLY A 72 -8.17 16.35 15.17
N LEU A 73 -8.84 17.19 15.98
CA LEU A 73 -9.67 18.28 15.44
C LEU A 73 -8.77 19.23 14.64
N ILE A 74 -9.29 19.80 13.56
CA ILE A 74 -8.53 20.66 12.64
C ILE A 74 -7.76 21.78 13.35
N MET A 75 -8.35 22.37 14.39
CA MET A 75 -7.73 23.44 15.18
C MET A 75 -6.53 22.99 16.03
N LYS A 76 -6.39 21.68 16.26
CA LYS A 76 -5.34 21.08 17.10
C LYS A 76 -4.41 20.16 16.34
N MET A 77 -4.70 19.88 15.07
CA MET A 77 -3.89 19.03 14.22
C MET A 77 -2.55 19.72 13.93
N SER A 78 -1.46 19.09 14.28
CA SER A 78 -0.12 19.60 13.95
C SER A 78 0.21 19.38 12.48
N GLU A 79 1.09 20.22 11.93
CA GLU A 79 1.65 20.03 10.59
C GLU A 79 2.39 18.70 10.50
N GLU A 80 3.14 18.32 11.56
CA GLU A 80 3.85 17.05 11.64
C GLU A 80 2.91 15.83 11.53
N ASP A 81 1.78 15.84 12.24
CA ASP A 81 0.78 14.76 12.16
C ASP A 81 0.11 14.71 10.79
N PHE A 82 -0.13 15.87 10.17
CA PHE A 82 -0.67 15.95 8.82
C PHE A 82 0.31 15.35 7.82
N ASP A 83 1.55 15.81 7.81
CA ASP A 83 2.59 15.38 6.88
C ASP A 83 2.88 13.88 7.04
N ARG A 84 3.02 13.40 8.26
CA ARG A 84 3.31 12.00 8.55
C ARG A 84 2.25 11.05 7.99
N VAL A 85 0.97 11.43 8.08
CA VAL A 85 -0.14 10.66 7.50
C VAL A 85 -0.09 10.69 5.98
N LEU A 86 0.17 11.84 5.37
CA LEU A 86 0.31 11.95 3.91
C LEU A 86 1.53 11.19 3.40
N ASP A 87 2.66 11.28 4.08
CA ASP A 87 3.90 10.62 3.68
C ASP A 87 3.74 9.09 3.68
N THR A 88 3.11 8.54 4.71
CA THR A 88 2.90 7.10 4.77
C THR A 88 1.79 6.64 3.83
N ASN A 89 0.59 7.25 3.92
CA ASN A 89 -0.60 6.72 3.27
C ASN A 89 -0.65 7.04 1.76
N LEU A 90 -0.24 8.24 1.37
CA LEU A 90 -0.34 8.72 -0.02
C LEU A 90 1.00 8.61 -0.75
N LYS A 91 2.05 9.21 -0.20
CA LYS A 91 3.38 9.11 -0.84
C LYS A 91 3.89 7.68 -0.83
N GLY A 92 3.65 6.91 0.24
CA GLY A 92 4.02 5.49 0.29
C GLY A 92 3.39 4.68 -0.84
N ALA A 93 2.11 4.89 -1.13
CA ALA A 93 1.45 4.26 -2.27
C ALA A 93 2.04 4.74 -3.61
N PHE A 94 2.36 6.03 -3.74
CA PHE A 94 3.04 6.56 -4.92
C PHE A 94 4.44 5.94 -5.09
N HIS A 95 5.25 5.85 -4.03
CA HIS A 95 6.60 5.30 -4.08
C HIS A 95 6.61 3.86 -4.59
N THR A 96 5.77 3.01 -3.99
CA THR A 96 5.67 1.60 -4.38
C THR A 96 5.15 1.45 -5.81
N ILE A 97 4.12 2.19 -6.22
CA ILE A 97 3.61 2.21 -7.60
C ILE A 97 4.69 2.65 -8.56
N ARG A 98 5.41 3.75 -8.26
CA ARG A 98 6.47 4.31 -9.12
C ARG A 98 7.58 3.29 -9.38
N HIS A 99 8.00 2.56 -8.36
CA HIS A 99 9.05 1.55 -8.51
C HIS A 99 8.54 0.26 -9.16
N ALA A 100 7.33 -0.21 -8.82
CA ALA A 100 6.74 -1.42 -9.42
C ALA A 100 6.39 -1.23 -10.90
N SER A 101 5.95 -0.04 -11.30
CA SER A 101 5.49 0.24 -12.66
C SER A 101 6.51 -0.12 -13.74
N ARG A 102 7.80 0.10 -13.51
CA ARG A 102 8.85 -0.26 -14.48
C ARG A 102 8.89 -1.77 -14.76
N TYR A 103 8.63 -2.58 -13.75
CA TYR A 103 8.61 -4.04 -13.88
C TYR A 103 7.31 -4.51 -14.55
N PHE A 104 6.18 -3.97 -14.14
CA PHE A 104 4.88 -4.24 -14.77
C PHE A 104 4.88 -3.89 -16.26
N LEU A 105 5.46 -2.73 -16.62
CA LEU A 105 5.59 -2.31 -18.01
C LEU A 105 6.47 -3.28 -18.83
N LYS A 106 7.56 -3.78 -18.25
CA LYS A 106 8.43 -4.77 -18.89
C LYS A 106 7.72 -6.12 -19.03
N GLN A 107 6.97 -6.54 -18.01
CA GLN A 107 6.18 -7.77 -18.01
C GLN A 107 4.93 -7.68 -18.91
N LYS A 108 4.46 -6.46 -19.23
CA LYS A 108 3.17 -6.19 -19.88
C LYS A 108 1.98 -6.77 -19.11
N SER A 109 2.11 -6.85 -17.80
CA SER A 109 1.13 -7.39 -16.87
C SER A 109 1.39 -6.85 -15.47
N GLY A 110 0.32 -6.60 -14.70
CA GLY A 110 0.39 -6.18 -13.31
C GLY A 110 -0.98 -5.80 -12.77
N LYS A 111 -1.15 -5.97 -11.48
CA LYS A 111 -2.35 -5.59 -10.75
C LYS A 111 -1.97 -4.71 -9.57
N ILE A 112 -2.52 -3.52 -9.50
CA ILE A 112 -2.32 -2.59 -8.38
C ILE A 112 -3.64 -2.44 -7.65
N ILE A 113 -3.61 -2.66 -6.34
CA ILE A 113 -4.76 -2.53 -5.45
C ILE A 113 -4.37 -1.55 -4.35
N ASN A 114 -5.07 -0.43 -4.28
CA ASN A 114 -4.85 0.60 -3.27
C ASN A 114 -5.96 0.56 -2.23
N ILE A 115 -5.60 0.48 -0.96
CA ILE A 115 -6.58 0.50 0.13
C ILE A 115 -6.84 1.95 0.53
N SER A 116 -7.97 2.48 0.10
CA SER A 116 -8.51 3.76 0.50
C SER A 116 -9.39 3.62 1.76
N SER A 117 -10.39 4.44 1.90
CA SER A 117 -11.36 4.41 3.00
C SER A 117 -12.62 5.16 2.60
N VAL A 118 -13.75 4.83 3.23
CA VAL A 118 -14.96 5.65 3.18
C VAL A 118 -14.69 7.09 3.66
N SER A 119 -13.77 7.27 4.61
CA SER A 119 -13.33 8.61 5.06
C SER A 119 -12.66 9.42 3.93
N GLY A 120 -12.03 8.77 2.97
CA GLY A 120 -11.49 9.43 1.78
C GLY A 120 -12.56 9.82 0.75
N VAL A 121 -13.75 9.24 0.83
CA VAL A 121 -14.88 9.55 -0.05
C VAL A 121 -15.75 10.64 0.55
N MET A 122 -16.07 10.54 1.84
CA MET A 122 -17.08 11.40 2.51
C MET A 122 -16.47 12.41 3.47
N GLY A 123 -15.21 12.23 3.87
CA GLY A 123 -14.64 12.93 5.02
C GLY A 123 -15.06 12.31 6.35
N ASN A 124 -14.29 12.60 7.39
CA ASN A 124 -14.65 12.26 8.77
C ASN A 124 -14.11 13.31 9.73
N ALA A 125 -14.93 13.74 10.69
CA ALA A 125 -14.52 14.73 11.69
C ALA A 125 -13.32 14.21 12.51
N GLY A 126 -12.30 15.05 12.72
CA GLY A 126 -11.07 14.66 13.40
C GLY A 126 -10.07 13.90 12.54
N GLN A 127 -10.35 13.65 11.26
CA GLN A 127 -9.49 12.91 10.35
C GLN A 127 -9.15 13.70 9.08
N ALA A 128 -8.91 14.98 9.17
CA ALA A 128 -8.64 15.82 8.00
C ALA A 128 -7.42 15.32 7.20
N ASN A 129 -6.31 14.95 7.87
CA ASN A 129 -5.12 14.37 7.29
C ASN A 129 -5.39 12.99 6.66
N TYR A 130 -6.03 12.09 7.40
CA TYR A 130 -6.35 10.75 6.94
C TYR A 130 -7.31 10.78 5.74
N SER A 131 -8.40 11.54 5.84
CA SER A 131 -9.37 11.71 4.75
C SER A 131 -8.71 12.28 3.50
N ALA A 132 -7.86 13.32 3.64
CA ALA A 132 -7.10 13.89 2.54
C ALA A 132 -6.17 12.85 1.89
N SER A 133 -5.44 12.07 2.70
CA SER A 133 -4.54 11.03 2.20
C SER A 133 -5.30 9.95 1.42
N LYS A 134 -6.44 9.48 1.94
CA LYS A 134 -7.24 8.41 1.31
C LYS A 134 -8.02 8.92 0.09
N ALA A 135 -8.44 10.17 0.05
CA ALA A 135 -8.96 10.83 -1.16
C ALA A 135 -7.86 10.97 -2.24
N GLY A 136 -6.65 11.35 -1.83
CA GLY A 136 -5.48 11.41 -2.72
C GLY A 136 -5.16 10.06 -3.36
N VAL A 137 -5.26 8.97 -2.59
CA VAL A 137 -5.09 7.60 -3.11
C VAL A 137 -6.12 7.27 -4.20
N ILE A 138 -7.38 7.73 -4.08
CA ILE A 138 -8.40 7.54 -5.12
C ILE A 138 -8.01 8.29 -6.41
N GLY A 139 -7.55 9.53 -6.29
CA GLY A 139 -7.07 10.33 -7.42
C GLY A 139 -5.86 9.70 -8.10
N LEU A 140 -4.86 9.29 -7.31
CA LEU A 140 -3.68 8.57 -7.77
C LEU A 140 -4.07 7.30 -8.54
N THR A 141 -4.98 6.50 -7.99
CA THR A 141 -5.47 5.26 -8.62
C THR A 141 -6.04 5.52 -10.01
N LYS A 142 -6.91 6.53 -10.13
CA LYS A 142 -7.55 6.89 -11.41
C LYS A 142 -6.54 7.32 -12.47
N SER A 143 -5.53 8.09 -12.07
CA SER A 143 -4.46 8.56 -12.98
C SER A 143 -3.59 7.40 -13.44
N VAL A 144 -3.10 6.58 -12.52
CA VAL A 144 -2.26 5.40 -12.81
C VAL A 144 -3.02 4.38 -13.67
N ALA A 145 -4.31 4.14 -13.39
CA ALA A 145 -5.12 3.24 -14.20
C ALA A 145 -5.17 3.68 -15.67
N ARG A 146 -5.38 4.98 -15.93
CA ARG A 146 -5.43 5.53 -17.29
C ARG A 146 -4.07 5.46 -17.99
N GLU A 147 -3.00 5.76 -17.26
CA GLU A 147 -1.64 5.79 -17.80
C GLU A 147 -1.15 4.39 -18.20
N LEU A 148 -1.47 3.38 -17.40
CA LEU A 148 -0.93 2.02 -17.57
C LEU A 148 -1.87 1.04 -18.28
N ALA A 149 -3.12 1.42 -18.55
CA ALA A 149 -4.14 0.54 -19.14
C ALA A 149 -3.72 -0.09 -20.47
N SER A 150 -3.09 0.69 -21.35
CA SER A 150 -2.63 0.21 -22.67
C SER A 150 -1.54 -0.86 -22.60
N ARG A 151 -0.99 -1.10 -21.43
CA ARG A 151 0.06 -2.09 -21.17
C ARG A 151 -0.44 -3.32 -20.43
N GLY A 152 -1.75 -3.51 -20.31
CA GLY A 152 -2.36 -4.66 -19.62
C GLY A 152 -2.24 -4.60 -18.10
N ILE A 153 -1.96 -3.41 -17.54
CA ILE A 153 -1.84 -3.19 -16.09
C ILE A 153 -3.15 -2.57 -15.58
N THR A 154 -3.68 -3.10 -14.49
CA THR A 154 -4.87 -2.53 -13.84
C THR A 154 -4.50 -1.89 -12.51
N CYS A 155 -5.17 -0.79 -12.17
CA CYS A 155 -5.02 -0.11 -10.89
C CYS A 155 -6.41 0.21 -10.35
N ASN A 156 -6.72 -0.31 -9.17
CA ASN A 156 -8.03 -0.16 -8.53
C ASN A 156 -7.86 0.28 -7.07
N ALA A 157 -8.87 0.96 -6.54
CA ALA A 157 -8.95 1.30 -5.12
C ALA A 157 -10.15 0.60 -4.49
N VAL A 158 -9.94 0.12 -3.27
CA VAL A 158 -11.01 -0.37 -2.39
C VAL A 158 -11.18 0.65 -1.27
N ALA A 159 -12.39 1.08 -1.01
CA ALA A 159 -12.73 2.03 0.05
C ALA A 159 -13.59 1.34 1.11
N PRO A 160 -13.00 0.62 2.07
CA PRO A 160 -13.74 -0.05 3.12
C PRO A 160 -14.49 0.95 3.99
N GLY A 161 -15.64 0.53 4.51
CA GLY A 161 -16.36 1.22 5.58
C GLY A 161 -15.70 0.99 6.94
N PHE A 162 -16.44 1.30 8.00
CA PHE A 162 -16.03 0.97 9.36
C PHE A 162 -16.16 -0.54 9.56
N ILE A 163 -15.03 -1.17 9.87
CA ILE A 163 -14.95 -2.60 10.17
C ILE A 163 -14.76 -2.71 11.68
N GLU A 164 -15.63 -3.47 12.32
CA GLU A 164 -15.50 -3.79 13.75
C GLU A 164 -14.27 -4.70 13.92
N THR A 165 -13.33 -4.26 14.72
CA THR A 165 -12.12 -5.02 15.07
C THR A 165 -12.18 -5.33 16.55
N GLU A 166 -11.79 -6.57 16.91
CA GLU A 166 -11.64 -7.00 18.31
C GLU A 166 -10.60 -6.17 19.06
#